data_0a04230ff28eb168614b147008d2e40d
#
_entry.id   0a04230ff28eb168614b147008d2e40d
#
_cell.length_a   1.000
_cell.length_b   1.000
_cell.length_c   1.000
_cell.angle_alpha   90.00
_cell.angle_beta   90.00
_cell.angle_gamma   90.00
#
_symmetry.space_group_name_H-M   'P 1'
#
loop_
_entity.id
_entity.type
_entity.pdbx_description
1 polymer ?
#
loop_
_entity_poly.entity_id
_entity_poly.type
_entity_poly.pdbx_seq_one_letter_code
_entity_poly.pdbx_strand_id
1 'polypeptide(L)'
;VNKMSNVSRRLTEAGMLLPPVATPVAAYTPATALAGEGGLLVRTSGQIPVVDGELVATGLVGAEVSPQDAYRAAQVCALNALAAAAEVAGGVDQLERVLKVTVFVASSPTFTGQASVANGASDTFGKLFDQPHIRSAVGVAALPLGAPCEVEVEFLARS
;
A
#
# COMPACT_ATOMS: atom_id res chain seq x y z
N VAL A 1 22.15 -11.65 -16.28
CA VAL A 1 21.84 -12.21 -14.96
C VAL A 1 20.65 -11.46 -14.41
N ASN A 2 19.48 -12.10 -14.42
CA ASN A 2 18.30 -11.54 -13.76
C ASN A 2 18.61 -11.41 -12.27
N LYS A 3 18.92 -10.21 -11.84
CA LYS A 3 19.03 -9.90 -10.42
C LYS A 3 17.62 -10.02 -9.83
N MET A 4 17.38 -11.04 -9.02
CA MET A 4 16.15 -11.11 -8.24
C MET A 4 16.05 -9.84 -7.39
N SER A 5 14.85 -9.27 -7.30
CA SER A 5 14.63 -8.15 -6.39
C SER A 5 14.94 -8.62 -4.97
N ASN A 6 15.50 -7.73 -4.15
CA ASN A 6 15.87 -8.04 -2.77
C ASN A 6 14.84 -7.48 -1.78
N VAL A 7 13.56 -7.53 -2.12
CA VAL A 7 12.51 -6.93 -1.30
C VAL A 7 12.46 -7.57 0.10
N SER A 8 12.55 -8.92 0.16
CA SER A 8 12.56 -9.62 1.45
C SER A 8 13.73 -9.19 2.33
N ARG A 9 14.92 -9.04 1.75
CA ARG A 9 16.10 -8.55 2.48
C ARG A 9 15.90 -7.11 2.93
N ARG A 10 15.40 -6.25 2.06
CA ARG A 10 15.16 -4.83 2.38
C ARG A 10 14.11 -4.63 3.45
N LEU A 11 13.06 -5.48 3.48
CA LEU A 11 12.10 -5.50 4.57
C LEU A 11 12.81 -5.75 5.90
N THR A 12 13.63 -6.78 5.97
CA THR A 12 14.40 -7.11 7.19
C THR A 12 15.32 -5.97 7.59
N GLU A 13 16.07 -5.40 6.64
CA GLU A 13 17.00 -4.28 6.91
C GLU A 13 16.24 -3.02 7.40
N ALA A 14 15.04 -2.79 6.92
CA ALA A 14 14.19 -1.67 7.34
C ALA A 14 13.43 -1.94 8.64
N GLY A 15 13.55 -3.14 9.22
CA GLY A 15 12.79 -3.54 10.41
C GLY A 15 11.31 -3.72 10.15
N MET A 16 10.94 -4.01 8.91
CA MET A 16 9.55 -4.21 8.49
C MET A 16 9.24 -5.70 8.36
N LEU A 17 8.03 -6.09 8.76
CA LEU A 17 7.52 -7.44 8.57
C LEU A 17 6.47 -7.43 7.46
N LEU A 18 6.56 -8.39 6.52
CA LEU A 18 5.51 -8.61 5.55
C LEU A 18 4.31 -9.20 6.29
N PRO A 19 3.16 -8.51 6.33
CA PRO A 19 2.00 -9.05 7.01
C PRO A 19 1.36 -10.19 6.24
N PRO A 20 0.52 -11.02 6.88
CA PRO A 20 -0.36 -11.91 6.14
C PRO A 20 -1.33 -11.09 5.29
N VAL A 21 -1.85 -11.68 4.22
CA VAL A 21 -2.80 -10.99 3.34
C VAL A 21 -4.07 -10.67 4.14
N ALA A 22 -4.47 -9.41 4.13
CA ALA A 22 -5.67 -8.97 4.82
C ALA A 22 -6.92 -9.56 4.16
N THR A 23 -7.84 -10.07 4.97
CA THR A 23 -9.12 -10.61 4.49
C THR A 23 -9.94 -9.49 3.87
N PRO A 24 -10.43 -9.66 2.61
CA PRO A 24 -11.31 -8.66 2.00
C PRO A 24 -12.59 -8.46 2.82
N VAL A 25 -13.04 -7.21 2.91
CA VAL A 25 -14.26 -6.85 3.64
C VAL A 25 -15.54 -7.09 2.83
N ALA A 26 -15.42 -7.51 1.56
CA ALA A 26 -16.55 -7.75 0.65
C ALA A 26 -16.18 -8.82 -0.39
N ALA A 27 -17.04 -9.02 -1.37
CA ALA A 27 -16.91 -10.07 -2.39
C ALA A 27 -15.92 -9.67 -3.50
N TYR A 28 -14.63 -9.60 -3.18
CA TYR A 28 -13.55 -9.35 -4.14
C TYR A 28 -12.25 -10.02 -3.67
N THR A 29 -11.25 -10.04 -4.55
CA THR A 29 -9.92 -10.60 -4.22
C THR A 29 -8.92 -9.46 -3.94
N PRO A 30 -7.91 -9.70 -3.07
CA PRO A 30 -6.95 -8.66 -2.69
C PRO A 30 -6.08 -8.13 -3.83
N ALA A 31 -5.76 -8.97 -4.81
CA ALA A 31 -4.93 -8.59 -5.95
C ALA A 31 -5.19 -9.47 -7.16
N THR A 32 -4.81 -8.97 -8.32
CA THR A 32 -4.86 -9.72 -9.58
C THR A 32 -3.59 -9.47 -10.38
N ALA A 33 -3.26 -10.38 -11.29
CA ALA A 33 -2.10 -10.27 -12.15
C ALA A 33 -2.51 -10.49 -13.61
N LEU A 34 -1.93 -9.67 -14.49
CA LEU A 34 -2.10 -9.76 -15.95
C LEU A 34 -0.74 -9.97 -16.60
N ALA A 35 -0.59 -11.06 -17.34
CA ALA A 35 0.65 -11.34 -18.07
C ALA A 35 0.78 -10.44 -19.29
N GLY A 36 2.01 -9.95 -19.53
CA GLY A 36 2.38 -9.15 -20.68
C GLY A 36 3.82 -9.45 -21.12
N GLU A 37 4.28 -8.82 -22.19
CA GLU A 37 5.62 -9.06 -22.73
C GLU A 37 6.74 -8.69 -21.74
N GLY A 38 6.50 -7.69 -20.87
CA GLY A 38 7.49 -7.21 -19.92
C GLY A 38 7.42 -7.85 -18.53
N GLY A 39 6.55 -8.84 -18.31
CA GLY A 39 6.32 -9.47 -17.01
C GLY A 39 4.87 -9.47 -16.62
N LEU A 40 4.59 -9.50 -15.31
CA LEU A 40 3.24 -9.43 -14.77
C LEU A 40 2.91 -8.01 -14.32
N LEU A 41 1.79 -7.48 -14.79
CA LEU A 41 1.18 -6.32 -14.16
C LEU A 41 0.32 -6.81 -12.99
N VAL A 42 0.70 -6.44 -11.77
CA VAL A 42 -0.01 -6.81 -10.55
C VAL A 42 -0.72 -5.59 -10.00
N ARG A 43 -2.02 -5.74 -9.76
CA ARG A 43 -2.84 -4.65 -9.22
C ARG A 43 -3.53 -5.11 -7.95
N THR A 44 -3.50 -4.29 -6.92
CA THR A 44 -4.18 -4.61 -5.67
C THR A 44 -5.55 -3.94 -5.60
N SER A 45 -6.45 -4.55 -4.83
CA SER A 45 -7.59 -3.84 -4.28
C SER A 45 -7.10 -2.77 -3.29
N GLY A 46 -7.94 -1.80 -2.97
CA GLY A 46 -7.65 -0.83 -1.93
C GLY A 46 -7.42 -1.51 -0.59
N GLN A 47 -6.31 -1.18 0.05
CA GLN A 47 -5.94 -1.73 1.36
C GLN A 47 -6.14 -0.68 2.43
N ILE A 48 -6.94 -1.01 3.44
CA ILE A 48 -7.13 -0.20 4.64
C ILE A 48 -6.10 -0.59 5.70
N PRO A 49 -5.84 0.26 6.71
CA PRO A 49 -4.74 0.01 7.65
C PRO A 49 -5.11 -0.97 8.75
N VAL A 50 -5.31 -2.23 8.41
CA VAL A 50 -5.63 -3.32 9.34
C VAL A 50 -4.37 -4.04 9.78
N VAL A 51 -4.30 -4.33 11.07
CA VAL A 51 -3.32 -5.23 11.68
C VAL A 51 -4.11 -6.20 12.55
N ASP A 52 -3.92 -7.49 12.34
CA ASP A 52 -4.62 -8.56 13.08
C ASP A 52 -6.15 -8.37 13.08
N GLY A 53 -6.70 -7.95 11.94
CA GLY A 53 -8.13 -7.77 11.75
C GLY A 53 -8.72 -6.47 12.29
N GLU A 54 -7.92 -5.60 12.88
CA GLU A 54 -8.38 -4.33 13.46
C GLU A 54 -7.71 -3.13 12.80
N LEU A 55 -8.48 -2.05 12.61
CA LEU A 55 -7.91 -0.77 12.14
C LEU A 55 -6.98 -0.18 13.19
N VAL A 56 -5.82 0.30 12.75
CA VAL A 56 -4.85 0.97 13.65
C VAL A 56 -5.30 2.37 14.08
N ALA A 57 -6.23 2.96 13.35
CA ALA A 57 -6.85 4.24 13.68
C ALA A 57 -8.19 4.34 12.95
N THR A 58 -9.13 5.12 13.46
CA THR A 58 -10.43 5.39 12.85
C THR A 58 -10.77 6.86 12.94
N GLY A 59 -11.40 7.38 11.90
CA GLY A 59 -11.85 8.78 11.85
C GLY A 59 -11.23 9.55 10.69
N LEU A 60 -11.59 10.84 10.62
CA LEU A 60 -11.11 11.74 9.59
C LEU A 60 -9.76 12.34 9.97
N VAL A 61 -8.86 12.39 9.00
CA VAL A 61 -7.56 13.04 9.17
C VAL A 61 -7.77 14.56 9.25
N GLY A 62 -7.16 15.16 10.25
CA GLY A 62 -7.39 16.56 10.57
C GLY A 62 -8.49 16.79 11.60
N ALA A 63 -9.18 15.74 12.01
CA ALA A 63 -10.16 15.73 13.10
C ALA A 63 -9.76 14.68 14.14
N GLU A 64 -10.34 13.48 14.10
CA GLU A 64 -10.05 12.42 15.10
C GLU A 64 -8.64 11.84 14.93
N VAL A 65 -8.09 11.86 13.70
CA VAL A 65 -6.78 11.28 13.38
C VAL A 65 -5.80 12.38 13.03
N SER A 66 -4.64 12.39 13.69
CA SER A 66 -3.57 13.34 13.37
C SER A 66 -2.91 13.00 12.02
N PRO A 67 -2.30 13.97 11.32
CA PRO A 67 -1.54 13.69 10.11
C PRO A 67 -0.41 12.69 10.34
N GLN A 68 0.22 12.70 11.51
CA GLN A 68 1.31 11.79 11.88
C GLN A 68 0.80 10.34 12.03
N ASP A 69 -0.34 10.16 12.70
CA ASP A 69 -0.96 8.85 12.82
C ASP A 69 -1.49 8.34 11.48
N ALA A 70 -2.01 9.22 10.64
CA ALA A 70 -2.41 8.88 9.28
C ALA A 70 -1.22 8.45 8.41
N TYR A 71 -0.06 9.10 8.55
CA TYR A 71 1.18 8.68 7.89
C TYR A 71 1.55 7.24 8.28
N ARG A 72 1.49 6.90 9.58
CA ARG A 72 1.75 5.54 10.05
C ARG A 72 0.70 4.55 9.53
N ALA A 73 -0.56 4.96 9.48
CA ALA A 73 -1.62 4.15 8.90
C ALA A 73 -1.35 3.87 7.41
N ALA A 74 -0.87 4.84 6.65
CA ALA A 74 -0.50 4.66 5.25
C ALA A 74 0.68 3.68 5.08
N GLN A 75 1.61 3.63 6.01
CA GLN A 75 2.67 2.61 6.02
C GLN A 75 2.07 1.20 6.15
N VAL A 76 1.11 1.03 7.04
CA VAL A 76 0.41 -0.25 7.21
C VAL A 76 -0.33 -0.64 5.93
N CYS A 77 -1.05 0.30 5.32
CA CYS A 77 -1.72 0.07 4.03
C CYS A 77 -0.74 -0.39 2.95
N ALA A 78 0.43 0.24 2.86
CA ALA A 78 1.45 -0.09 1.87
C ALA A 78 1.97 -1.52 2.05
N LEU A 79 2.22 -1.93 3.29
CA LEU A 79 2.65 -3.30 3.59
C LEU A 79 1.54 -4.32 3.30
N ASN A 80 0.28 -3.99 3.57
CA ASN A 80 -0.85 -4.83 3.21
C ASN A 80 -0.99 -4.98 1.69
N ALA A 81 -0.76 -3.91 0.93
CA ALA A 81 -0.75 -3.96 -0.53
C ALA A 81 0.42 -4.81 -1.05
N LEU A 82 1.58 -4.69 -0.44
CA LEU A 82 2.75 -5.51 -0.77
C LEU A 82 2.47 -7.00 -0.56
N ALA A 83 1.86 -7.35 0.57
CA ALA A 83 1.49 -8.74 0.87
C ALA A 83 0.48 -9.30 -0.13
N ALA A 84 -0.55 -8.54 -0.48
CA ALA A 84 -1.55 -8.94 -1.48
C ALA A 84 -0.90 -9.16 -2.85
N ALA A 85 -0.03 -8.26 -3.28
CA ALA A 85 0.69 -8.37 -4.55
C ALA A 85 1.64 -9.57 -4.56
N ALA A 86 2.36 -9.80 -3.46
CA ALA A 86 3.29 -10.92 -3.33
C ALA A 86 2.59 -12.27 -3.51
N GLU A 87 1.38 -12.42 -2.97
CA GLU A 87 0.63 -13.67 -3.08
C GLU A 87 0.34 -14.06 -4.52
N VAL A 88 -0.14 -13.13 -5.34
CA VAL A 88 -0.44 -13.41 -6.76
C VAL A 88 0.81 -13.45 -7.64
N ALA A 89 1.89 -12.82 -7.22
CA ALA A 89 3.16 -12.81 -7.95
C ALA A 89 4.02 -14.05 -7.68
N GLY A 90 3.71 -14.84 -6.67
CA GLY A 90 4.49 -16.02 -6.28
C GLY A 90 5.59 -15.74 -5.28
N GLY A 91 5.54 -14.59 -4.60
CA GLY A 91 6.47 -14.19 -3.56
C GLY A 91 6.86 -12.72 -3.67
N VAL A 92 7.27 -12.12 -2.55
CA VAL A 92 7.61 -10.70 -2.51
C VAL A 92 8.84 -10.37 -3.38
N ASP A 93 9.77 -11.31 -3.53
CA ASP A 93 10.98 -11.12 -4.35
C ASP A 93 10.70 -11.23 -5.86
N GLN A 94 9.50 -11.62 -6.26
CA GLN A 94 9.05 -11.55 -7.66
C GLN A 94 8.67 -10.12 -8.07
N LEU A 95 8.39 -9.25 -7.11
CA LEU A 95 8.06 -7.86 -7.39
C LEU A 95 9.31 -7.08 -7.76
N GLU A 96 9.31 -6.46 -8.95
CA GLU A 96 10.46 -5.72 -9.48
C GLU A 96 10.41 -4.24 -9.13
N ARG A 97 9.20 -3.64 -9.21
CA ARG A 97 9.02 -2.23 -8.95
C ARG A 97 7.57 -1.89 -8.67
N VAL A 98 7.36 -0.76 -8.00
CA VAL A 98 6.07 -0.11 -7.91
C VAL A 98 5.91 0.81 -9.12
N LEU A 99 4.78 0.71 -9.82
CA LEU A 99 4.46 1.58 -10.94
C LEU A 99 3.66 2.79 -10.47
N LYS A 100 2.55 2.54 -9.76
CA LYS A 100 1.66 3.60 -9.31
C LYS A 100 1.12 3.31 -7.92
N VAL A 101 1.06 4.36 -7.10
CA VAL A 101 0.42 4.35 -5.79
C VAL A 101 -0.73 5.34 -5.81
N THR A 102 -1.92 4.91 -5.41
CA THR A 102 -3.06 5.80 -5.20
C THR A 102 -3.45 5.76 -3.73
N VAL A 103 -3.47 6.92 -3.10
CA VAL A 103 -3.79 7.05 -1.68
C VAL A 103 -5.06 7.90 -1.53
N PHE A 104 -6.06 7.30 -0.89
CA PHE A 104 -7.31 7.97 -0.52
C PHE A 104 -7.22 8.32 0.96
N VAL A 105 -7.40 9.59 1.30
CA VAL A 105 -7.31 10.08 2.68
C VAL A 105 -8.68 10.59 3.10
N ALA A 106 -9.30 9.92 4.09
CA ALA A 106 -10.54 10.39 4.68
C ALA A 106 -10.24 11.70 5.43
N SER A 107 -10.67 12.81 4.86
CA SER A 107 -10.20 14.14 5.25
C SER A 107 -11.31 14.96 5.87
N SER A 108 -10.99 15.67 6.96
CA SER A 108 -11.86 16.74 7.43
C SER A 108 -11.97 17.83 6.33
N PRO A 109 -13.04 18.64 6.31
CA PRO A 109 -13.29 19.56 5.18
C PRO A 109 -12.16 20.57 4.92
N THR A 110 -11.36 20.87 5.92
CA THR A 110 -10.26 21.86 5.81
C THR A 110 -8.88 21.22 5.70
N PHE A 111 -8.78 19.89 5.80
CA PHE A 111 -7.50 19.21 5.71
C PHE A 111 -7.04 19.11 4.25
N THR A 112 -5.86 19.62 3.96
CA THR A 112 -5.26 19.62 2.61
C THR A 112 -3.90 18.95 2.55
N GLY A 113 -3.49 18.25 3.62
CA GLY A 113 -2.19 17.60 3.74
C GLY A 113 -2.15 16.16 3.23
N GLN A 114 -2.99 15.79 2.25
CA GLN A 114 -3.08 14.41 1.74
C GLN A 114 -1.73 13.89 1.23
N ALA A 115 -0.92 14.74 0.61
CA ALA A 115 0.41 14.37 0.12
C ALA A 115 1.34 13.93 1.25
N SER A 116 1.30 14.59 2.39
CA SER A 116 2.10 14.23 3.56
C SER A 116 1.69 12.88 4.15
N VAL A 117 0.39 12.60 4.18
CA VAL A 117 -0.12 11.29 4.61
C VAL A 117 0.32 10.20 3.63
N ALA A 118 0.18 10.45 2.34
CA ALA A 118 0.54 9.52 1.29
C ALA A 118 2.05 9.17 1.30
N ASN A 119 2.89 10.06 1.83
CA ASN A 119 4.32 9.79 1.99
C ASN A 119 4.58 8.57 2.90
N GLY A 120 3.65 8.21 3.78
CA GLY A 120 3.75 6.97 4.55
C GLY A 120 3.89 5.76 3.64
N ALA A 121 3.09 5.68 2.59
CA ALA A 121 3.18 4.61 1.60
C ALA A 121 4.42 4.77 0.70
N SER A 122 4.66 5.97 0.17
CA SER A 122 5.78 6.23 -0.73
C SER A 122 7.14 6.00 -0.07
N ASP A 123 7.31 6.43 1.18
CA ASP A 123 8.55 6.22 1.93
C ASP A 123 8.79 4.73 2.21
N THR A 124 7.72 3.97 2.50
CA THR A 124 7.81 2.51 2.66
C THR A 124 8.32 1.87 1.38
N PHE A 125 7.71 2.17 0.25
CA PHE A 125 8.14 1.62 -1.04
C PHE A 125 9.54 2.12 -1.47
N GLY A 126 9.91 3.34 -1.13
CA GLY A 126 11.23 3.90 -1.40
C GLY A 126 12.36 3.16 -0.69
N LYS A 127 12.09 2.52 0.44
CA LYS A 127 13.05 1.65 1.14
C LYS A 127 13.17 0.27 0.50
N LEU A 128 12.16 -0.17 -0.24
CA LEU A 128 12.07 -1.53 -0.77
C LEU A 128 12.42 -1.64 -2.26
N PHE A 129 12.25 -0.55 -3.02
CA PHE A 129 12.45 -0.54 -4.48
C PHE A 129 13.34 0.63 -4.89
N ASP A 130 14.17 0.41 -5.89
CA ASP A 130 15.12 1.43 -6.38
C ASP A 130 14.47 2.46 -7.29
N GLN A 131 13.47 2.06 -8.05
CA GLN A 131 12.86 2.95 -9.05
C GLN A 131 11.71 3.75 -8.44
N PRO A 132 11.60 5.04 -8.79
CA PRO A 132 10.49 5.86 -8.32
C PRO A 132 9.17 5.41 -8.96
N HIS A 133 8.08 5.69 -8.27
CA HIS A 133 6.72 5.44 -8.73
C HIS A 133 5.98 6.74 -9.00
N ILE A 134 4.92 6.68 -9.80
CA ILE A 134 3.96 7.77 -9.92
C ILE A 134 2.87 7.64 -8.85
N ARG A 135 2.20 8.73 -8.52
CA ARG A 135 1.25 8.75 -7.40
C ARG A 135 0.12 9.74 -7.61
N SER A 136 -1.05 9.38 -7.07
CA SER A 136 -2.12 10.33 -6.76
C SER A 136 -2.45 10.21 -5.27
N ALA A 137 -2.67 11.36 -4.62
CA ALA A 137 -3.10 11.43 -3.24
C ALA A 137 -4.27 12.40 -3.17
N VAL A 138 -5.44 11.91 -2.77
CA VAL A 138 -6.68 12.68 -2.81
C VAL A 138 -7.45 12.56 -1.50
N GLY A 139 -8.17 13.62 -1.15
CA GLY A 139 -9.11 13.61 -0.04
C GLY A 139 -10.44 13.01 -0.45
N VAL A 140 -11.02 12.20 0.43
CA VAL A 140 -12.36 11.65 0.30
C VAL A 140 -13.16 11.96 1.57
N ALA A 141 -14.48 11.95 1.45
CA ALA A 141 -15.36 12.27 2.57
C ALA A 141 -15.33 11.22 3.68
N ALA A 142 -15.21 9.94 3.31
CA ALA A 142 -15.18 8.82 4.24
C ALA A 142 -14.60 7.59 3.53
N LEU A 143 -14.15 6.63 4.30
CA LEU A 143 -13.67 5.33 3.83
C LEU A 143 -14.38 4.19 4.59
N PRO A 144 -14.38 2.98 4.02
CA PRO A 144 -15.01 1.84 4.69
C PRO A 144 -14.51 1.66 6.13
N LEU A 145 -15.40 1.32 7.02
CA LEU A 145 -15.16 1.05 8.44
C LEU A 145 -14.58 2.24 9.23
N GLY A 146 -14.63 3.44 8.65
CA GLY A 146 -14.03 4.61 9.27
C GLY A 146 -12.50 4.67 9.14
N ALA A 147 -11.92 3.96 8.18
CA ALA A 147 -10.47 4.00 7.94
C ALA A 147 -10.01 5.42 7.62
N PRO A 148 -8.85 5.86 8.13
CA PRO A 148 -8.33 7.20 7.84
C PRO A 148 -7.68 7.32 6.46
N CYS A 149 -7.24 6.21 5.89
CA CYS A 149 -6.67 6.16 4.55
C CYS A 149 -6.82 4.79 3.93
N GLU A 150 -6.64 4.72 2.64
CA GLU A 150 -6.69 3.50 1.84
C GLU A 150 -5.68 3.62 0.71
N VAL A 151 -4.97 2.55 0.40
CA VAL A 151 -3.92 2.54 -0.62
C VAL A 151 -4.16 1.42 -1.60
N GLU A 152 -4.15 1.74 -2.90
CA GLU A 152 -4.08 0.75 -3.97
C GLU A 152 -2.80 0.92 -4.76
N VAL A 153 -2.24 -0.17 -5.26
CA VAL A 153 -0.91 -0.16 -5.87
C VAL A 153 -0.88 -1.01 -7.13
N GLU A 154 -0.14 -0.52 -8.12
CA GLU A 154 0.23 -1.27 -9.30
C GLU A 154 1.73 -1.60 -9.24
N PHE A 155 2.07 -2.89 -9.41
CA PHE A 155 3.43 -3.39 -9.43
C PHE A 155 3.75 -4.02 -10.77
N LEU A 156 5.02 -4.03 -11.12
CA LEU A 156 5.57 -4.93 -12.13
C LEU A 156 6.25 -6.09 -11.40
N ALA A 157 5.93 -7.30 -11.80
CA ALA A 157 6.52 -8.52 -11.26
C ALA A 157 7.12 -9.37 -12.39
N ARG A 158 7.99 -10.29 -12.03
CA ARG A 158 8.54 -11.27 -12.98
C ARG A 158 7.49 -12.29 -13.35
N SER A 159 7.51 -12.67 -14.60
CA SER A 159 6.66 -13.75 -15.09
C SER A 159 7.35 -15.12 -14.94
#